data_a8c0c7e392b8a5296a69171632e4dc79
#
_entry.id   a8c0c7e392b8a5296a69171632e4dc79
#
_cell.length_a   1.000
_cell.length_b   1.000
_cell.length_c   1.000
_cell.angle_alpha   90.00
_cell.angle_beta   90.00
_cell.angle_gamma   90.00
#
_symmetry.space_group_name_H-M   'P 1'
#
loop_
_entity.id
_entity.type
_entity.pdbx_description
1 polymer ?
#
loop_
_entity_poly.entity_id
_entity_poly.type
_entity_poly.pdbx_seq_one_letter_code
_entity_poly.pdbx_strand_id
1 'polypeptide(L)'
;MSAMTRPAHRGRCPALGPHTSMLGYRAFCLRNENRYIQYARARSLDPGRARAVVESVLRTLVDEWPRIITSDRPAFEAWKILVSSVAAEGRQAHGRGRDTVHQALQGPEADVFLLRYRMSLSPAETADLMGLEVPEVTVALRKGMTAVLGPS
;
A
#
# COMPACT_ATOMS: atom_id res chain seq x y z
N MET A 1 -30.44 35.43 -13.82
CA MET A 1 -30.18 35.24 -13.60
C MET A 1 -29.70 34.34 -13.22
N SER A 2 -29.31 33.92 -13.16
CA SER A 2 -28.87 33.38 -12.78
C SER A 2 -28.29 32.47 -12.45
N ALA A 3 -27.97 32.02 -12.36
CA ALA A 3 -27.52 31.37 -12.03
C ALA A 3 -26.82 30.58 -11.71
N MET A 4 -26.47 30.25 -11.62
CA MET A 4 -25.89 29.70 -11.29
C MET A 4 -25.38 28.78 -10.94
N THR A 5 -25.21 28.29 -10.89
CA THR A 5 -24.95 27.58 -10.55
C THR A 5 -24.15 26.68 -10.53
N ARG A 6 -23.51 26.41 -10.47
CA ARG A 6 -22.71 25.67 -10.45
C ARG A 6 -22.46 24.67 -9.76
N PRO A 7 -22.53 24.22 -9.44
CA PRO A 7 -22.44 23.33 -8.54
C PRO A 7 -21.75 22.24 -8.91
N ALA A 8 -21.84 21.90 -9.65
CA ALA A 8 -21.34 20.82 -10.02
C ALA A 8 -20.06 20.49 -9.56
N HIS A 9 -19.31 21.23 -9.36
CA HIS A 9 -18.11 20.88 -9.00
C HIS A 9 -17.91 20.36 -7.78
N ARG A 10 -18.72 20.40 -7.05
CA ARG A 10 -18.56 20.01 -5.86
C ARG A 10 -18.03 18.73 -5.90
N GLY A 11 -17.24 18.31 -5.29
CA GLY A 11 -16.86 17.00 -5.19
C GLY A 11 -15.75 16.62 -6.11
N ARG A 12 -15.48 17.32 -7.01
CA ARG A 12 -14.50 16.91 -7.80
C ARG A 12 -13.38 17.69 -7.54
N CYS A 13 -12.38 17.25 -7.21
CA CYS A 13 -11.25 18.02 -7.00
C CYS A 13 -10.65 18.23 -8.24
N PRO A 14 -11.08 18.83 -8.92
CA PRO A 14 -10.70 18.87 -10.12
C PRO A 14 -9.59 19.54 -10.36
N ALA A 15 -9.62 20.27 -10.31
CA ALA A 15 -8.76 21.08 -10.62
C ALA A 15 -7.53 21.02 -9.93
N LEU A 16 -7.10 20.06 -9.43
CA LEU A 16 -5.88 20.09 -8.82
C LEU A 16 -4.91 20.40 -9.88
N GLY A 17 -4.36 21.49 -9.88
CA GLY A 17 -3.33 21.85 -10.82
C GLY A 17 -2.11 20.97 -10.59
N PRO A 18 -1.15 21.02 -11.50
CA PRO A 18 0.06 20.21 -11.39
C PRO A 18 0.79 20.41 -10.08
N HIS A 19 0.83 21.63 -9.59
CA HIS A 19 1.53 21.88 -8.33
C HIS A 19 0.85 21.21 -7.16
N THR A 20 -0.46 21.28 -7.08
CA THR A 20 -1.19 20.66 -5.98
C THR A 20 -1.05 19.15 -6.05
N SER A 21 -1.11 18.60 -7.24
CA SER A 21 -0.95 17.18 -7.42
C SER A 21 0.43 16.72 -6.98
N MET A 22 1.47 17.47 -7.32
CA MET A 22 2.83 17.12 -6.91
C MET A 22 3.02 17.25 -5.42
N LEU A 23 2.40 18.25 -4.76
CA LEU A 23 2.49 18.36 -3.31
C LEU A 23 1.85 17.17 -2.64
N GLY A 24 0.72 16.72 -3.13
CA GLY A 24 0.07 15.52 -2.61
C GLY A 24 0.94 14.29 -2.76
N TYR A 25 1.57 14.14 -3.91
CA TYR A 25 2.47 13.02 -4.14
C TYR A 25 3.67 13.07 -3.20
N ARG A 26 4.28 14.24 -3.03
CA ARG A 26 5.44 14.38 -2.16
C ARG A 26 5.08 14.08 -0.71
N ALA A 27 3.93 14.56 -0.26
CA ALA A 27 3.46 14.26 1.09
C ALA A 27 3.25 12.76 1.27
N PHE A 28 2.69 12.11 0.25
CA PHE A 28 2.49 10.66 0.29
C PHE A 28 3.83 9.94 0.41
N CYS A 29 4.83 10.36 -0.37
CA CYS A 29 6.15 9.74 -0.31
C CYS A 29 6.78 9.92 1.05
N LEU A 30 6.74 11.13 1.59
CA LEU A 30 7.34 11.39 2.90
C LEU A 30 6.70 10.54 3.98
N ARG A 31 5.41 10.30 3.85
CA ARG A 31 4.69 9.53 4.85
C ARG A 31 4.94 8.03 4.74
N ASN A 32 5.12 7.52 3.56
CA ASN A 32 5.08 6.09 3.33
C ASN A 32 6.37 5.42 2.89
N GLU A 33 7.31 6.18 2.35
CA GLU A 33 8.50 5.57 1.72
C GLU A 33 9.26 4.64 2.65
N ASN A 34 9.53 5.07 3.86
CA ASN A 34 10.29 4.24 4.80
C ASN A 34 9.56 2.95 5.14
N ARG A 35 8.25 3.04 5.32
CA ARG A 35 7.47 1.84 5.62
C ARG A 35 7.40 0.91 4.43
N TYR A 36 7.36 1.44 3.23
CA TYR A 36 7.41 0.63 2.02
C TYR A 36 8.73 -0.13 1.93
N ILE A 37 9.85 0.54 2.25
CA ILE A 37 11.16 -0.11 2.24
C ILE A 37 11.22 -1.19 3.33
N GLN A 38 10.69 -0.91 4.51
CA GLN A 38 10.65 -1.90 5.59
C GLN A 38 9.81 -3.12 5.19
N TYR A 39 8.69 -2.88 4.52
CA TYR A 39 7.86 -3.97 4.03
C TYR A 39 8.62 -4.83 3.02
N ALA A 40 9.30 -4.19 2.07
CA ALA A 40 10.07 -4.92 1.07
C ALA A 40 11.16 -5.77 1.72
N ARG A 41 11.82 -5.23 2.75
CA ARG A 41 12.83 -5.99 3.48
C ARG A 41 12.19 -7.15 4.24
N ALA A 42 11.04 -6.91 4.85
CA ALA A 42 10.32 -7.97 5.57
C ALA A 42 9.87 -9.08 4.61
N ARG A 43 9.71 -8.75 3.33
CA ARG A 43 9.41 -9.73 2.29
C ARG A 43 10.67 -10.42 1.77
N SER A 44 11.76 -10.32 2.52
CA SER A 44 13.02 -11.02 2.26
C SER A 44 13.88 -10.44 1.16
N LEU A 45 13.66 -9.20 0.78
CA LEU A 45 14.59 -8.53 -0.12
C LEU A 45 15.73 -7.92 0.68
N ASP A 46 16.93 -7.98 0.13
CA ASP A 46 18.05 -7.32 0.79
C ASP A 46 17.86 -5.80 0.74
N PRO A 47 18.58 -5.03 1.58
CA PRO A 47 18.35 -3.59 1.66
C PRO A 47 18.49 -2.85 0.33
N GLY A 48 19.44 -3.24 -0.51
CA GLY A 48 19.64 -2.60 -1.81
C GLY A 48 18.48 -2.85 -2.76
N ARG A 49 18.02 -4.10 -2.83
CA ARG A 49 16.88 -4.43 -3.68
C ARG A 49 15.59 -3.83 -3.15
N ALA A 50 15.43 -3.80 -1.83
CA ALA A 50 14.24 -3.21 -1.24
C ALA A 50 14.15 -1.73 -1.60
N ARG A 51 15.25 -1.01 -1.47
CA ARG A 51 15.27 0.41 -1.82
C ARG A 51 15.00 0.61 -3.31
N ALA A 52 15.64 -0.19 -4.15
CA ALA A 52 15.49 -0.05 -5.60
C ALA A 52 14.05 -0.32 -6.06
N VAL A 53 13.42 -1.36 -5.49
CA VAL A 53 12.04 -1.66 -5.90
C VAL A 53 11.10 -0.55 -5.44
N VAL A 54 11.32 0.00 -4.26
CA VAL A 54 10.46 1.08 -3.77
C VAL A 54 10.65 2.33 -4.63
N GLU A 55 11.88 2.66 -5.02
CA GLU A 55 12.11 3.79 -5.91
C GLU A 55 11.37 3.61 -7.23
N SER A 56 11.40 2.39 -7.76
CA SER A 56 10.66 2.08 -8.99
C SER A 56 9.16 2.25 -8.79
N VAL A 57 8.65 1.78 -7.66
CA VAL A 57 7.23 1.94 -7.33
C VAL A 57 6.86 3.42 -7.25
N LEU A 58 7.68 4.23 -6.59
CA LEU A 58 7.39 5.65 -6.47
C LEU A 58 7.38 6.35 -7.83
N ARG A 59 8.26 5.93 -8.75
CA ARG A 59 8.22 6.47 -10.11
C ARG A 59 6.93 6.10 -10.83
N THR A 60 6.47 4.87 -10.67
CA THR A 60 5.20 4.46 -11.24
C THR A 60 4.06 5.26 -10.63
N LEU A 61 4.11 5.48 -9.31
CA LEU A 61 3.06 6.23 -8.62
C LEU A 61 2.98 7.67 -9.11
N VAL A 62 4.12 8.31 -9.38
CA VAL A 62 4.06 9.70 -9.84
C VAL A 62 3.41 9.77 -11.23
N ASP A 63 3.68 8.81 -12.08
CA ASP A 63 3.07 8.79 -13.40
C ASP A 63 1.57 8.54 -13.32
N GLU A 64 1.14 7.73 -12.37
CA GLU A 64 -0.27 7.39 -12.22
C GLU A 64 -0.98 8.24 -11.19
N TRP A 65 -0.29 9.21 -10.60
CA TRP A 65 -0.84 9.95 -9.48
C TRP A 65 -2.18 10.63 -9.79
N PRO A 66 -2.37 11.24 -10.96
CA PRO A 66 -3.67 11.84 -11.23
C PRO A 66 -4.84 10.85 -11.14
N ARG A 67 -4.61 9.62 -11.59
CA ARG A 67 -5.63 8.58 -11.50
C ARG A 67 -5.77 8.10 -10.04
N ILE A 68 -4.65 7.90 -9.38
CA ILE A 68 -4.66 7.37 -8.02
C ILE A 68 -5.34 8.31 -7.05
N ILE A 69 -5.01 9.60 -7.12
CA ILE A 69 -5.52 10.55 -6.14
C ILE A 69 -7.03 10.77 -6.29
N THR A 70 -7.59 10.47 -7.44
CA THR A 70 -9.02 10.60 -7.65
C THR A 70 -9.77 9.28 -7.47
N SER A 71 -9.07 8.21 -7.14
CA SER A 71 -9.73 6.94 -6.87
C SER A 71 -10.39 6.98 -5.48
N ASP A 72 -11.24 6.01 -5.22
CA ASP A 72 -11.92 5.93 -3.93
C ASP A 72 -10.97 5.66 -2.78
N ARG A 73 -9.91 4.93 -3.04
CA ARG A 73 -8.96 4.53 -2.00
C ARG A 73 -7.53 4.68 -2.52
N PRO A 74 -7.01 5.89 -2.54
CA PRO A 74 -5.67 6.12 -3.11
C PRO A 74 -4.56 5.28 -2.47
N ALA A 75 -4.57 5.17 -1.14
CA ALA A 75 -3.53 4.40 -0.46
C ALA A 75 -3.61 2.92 -0.81
N PHE A 76 -4.82 2.41 -1.04
CA PHE A 76 -5.02 1.02 -1.42
C PHE A 76 -4.49 0.78 -2.85
N GLU A 77 -4.75 1.71 -3.76
CA GLU A 77 -4.23 1.60 -5.12
C GLU A 77 -2.70 1.60 -5.12
N ALA A 78 -2.09 2.48 -4.33
CA ALA A 78 -0.65 2.53 -4.21
C ALA A 78 -0.09 1.25 -3.60
N TRP A 79 -0.74 0.74 -2.58
CA TRP A 79 -0.31 -0.49 -1.91
C TRP A 79 -0.32 -1.68 -2.86
N LYS A 80 -1.32 -1.78 -3.73
CA LYS A 80 -1.37 -2.88 -4.71
C LYS A 80 -0.17 -2.84 -5.65
N ILE A 81 0.24 -1.65 -6.07
CA ILE A 81 1.40 -1.52 -6.93
C ILE A 81 2.66 -1.98 -6.20
N LEU A 82 2.81 -1.58 -4.94
CA LEU A 82 3.96 -1.98 -4.14
C LEU A 82 4.01 -3.50 -3.98
N VAL A 83 2.90 -4.10 -3.60
CA VAL A 83 2.85 -5.55 -3.36
C VAL A 83 3.21 -6.33 -4.62
N SER A 84 2.65 -5.93 -5.75
CA SER A 84 2.96 -6.58 -7.02
C SER A 84 4.44 -6.47 -7.38
N SER A 85 5.01 -5.29 -7.19
CA SER A 85 6.39 -5.04 -7.55
C SER A 85 7.36 -5.80 -6.64
N VAL A 86 7.06 -5.84 -5.34
CA VAL A 86 7.89 -6.55 -4.37
C VAL A 86 7.82 -8.06 -4.64
N ALA A 87 6.64 -8.58 -4.95
CA ALA A 87 6.50 -10.00 -5.25
C ALA A 87 7.27 -10.38 -6.51
N ALA A 88 7.21 -9.55 -7.55
CA ALA A 88 7.95 -9.79 -8.78
C ALA A 88 9.45 -9.76 -8.54
N GLU A 89 9.93 -8.82 -7.75
CA GLU A 89 11.34 -8.71 -7.44
C GLU A 89 11.81 -9.91 -6.63
N GLY A 90 11.00 -10.37 -5.70
CA GLY A 90 11.34 -11.55 -4.90
C GLY A 90 11.48 -12.80 -5.74
N ARG A 91 10.61 -12.98 -6.72
CA ARG A 91 10.73 -14.13 -7.62
C ARG A 91 12.01 -14.10 -8.44
N GLN A 92 12.39 -12.91 -8.93
CA GLN A 92 13.60 -12.79 -9.70
C GLN A 92 14.85 -12.98 -8.86
N ALA A 93 14.81 -12.50 -7.64
CA ALA A 93 16.01 -12.51 -6.81
C ALA A 93 16.33 -13.89 -6.24
N HIS A 94 15.33 -14.66 -5.87
CA HIS A 94 15.58 -15.86 -5.11
C HIS A 94 15.00 -17.13 -5.68
N GLY A 95 14.22 -17.02 -6.68
CA GLY A 95 13.56 -18.22 -7.23
C GLY A 95 12.46 -18.71 -6.31
N ARG A 96 12.62 -18.57 -5.01
CA ARG A 96 11.58 -18.95 -4.10
C ARG A 96 11.64 -18.03 -2.95
N GLY A 97 11.71 -16.88 -3.00
CA GLY A 97 11.96 -15.98 -1.93
C GLY A 97 10.76 -15.54 -1.14
N ARG A 98 9.87 -16.44 -0.80
CA ARG A 98 8.78 -16.02 0.09
C ARG A 98 9.26 -16.02 1.52
N ASP A 99 8.90 -14.99 2.26
CA ASP A 99 9.13 -14.98 3.69
C ASP A 99 8.20 -15.99 4.36
N THR A 100 8.44 -16.29 5.63
CA THR A 100 7.68 -17.33 6.32
C THR A 100 6.20 -17.01 6.42
N VAL A 101 5.85 -15.74 6.54
CA VAL A 101 4.43 -15.36 6.65
C VAL A 101 3.73 -15.64 5.33
N HIS A 102 4.34 -15.24 4.21
CA HIS A 102 3.73 -15.43 2.91
C HIS A 102 3.83 -16.87 2.42
N GLN A 103 4.62 -17.71 3.08
CA GLN A 103 4.58 -19.14 2.83
C GLN A 103 3.35 -19.76 3.49
N ALA A 104 2.95 -19.25 4.64
CA ALA A 104 1.84 -19.79 5.38
C ALA A 104 0.50 -19.15 5.03
N LEU A 105 0.50 -17.91 4.61
CA LEU A 105 -0.71 -17.15 4.32
C LEU A 105 -0.63 -16.55 2.94
N GLN A 106 -1.77 -16.20 2.38
CA GLN A 106 -1.83 -15.59 1.07
C GLN A 106 -2.68 -14.33 1.15
N GLY A 107 -2.52 -13.50 0.15
CA GLY A 107 -3.36 -12.31 0.01
C GLY A 107 -3.18 -11.28 1.09
N PRO A 108 -4.22 -10.49 1.34
CA PRO A 108 -4.12 -9.41 2.32
C PRO A 108 -3.85 -9.89 3.73
N GLU A 109 -4.26 -11.12 4.06
CA GLU A 109 -4.01 -11.67 5.38
C GLU A 109 -2.52 -11.77 5.68
N ALA A 110 -1.74 -12.17 4.68
CA ALA A 110 -0.29 -12.26 4.85
C ALA A 110 0.32 -10.89 5.11
N ASP A 111 -0.10 -9.89 4.36
CA ASP A 111 0.43 -8.56 4.54
C ASP A 111 0.03 -7.97 5.89
N VAL A 112 -1.21 -8.17 6.32
CA VAL A 112 -1.65 -7.68 7.62
C VAL A 112 -0.81 -8.32 8.72
N PHE A 113 -0.57 -9.63 8.65
CA PHE A 113 0.26 -10.29 9.64
C PHE A 113 1.67 -9.73 9.66
N LEU A 114 2.26 -9.54 8.49
CA LEU A 114 3.61 -9.04 8.39
C LEU A 114 3.72 -7.64 9.00
N LEU A 115 2.78 -6.76 8.67
CA LEU A 115 2.80 -5.40 9.17
C LEU A 115 2.58 -5.37 10.69
N ARG A 116 1.66 -6.17 11.17
CA ARG A 116 1.34 -6.18 12.59
C ARG A 116 2.44 -6.81 13.44
N TYR A 117 3.00 -7.91 12.98
CA TYR A 117 3.89 -8.68 13.83
C TYR A 117 5.36 -8.58 13.48
N ARG A 118 5.68 -8.35 12.21
CA ARG A 118 7.08 -8.16 11.86
C ARG A 118 7.49 -6.72 11.91
N MET A 119 6.61 -5.82 11.59
CA MET A 119 6.90 -4.40 11.57
C MET A 119 6.31 -3.68 12.78
N SER A 120 5.57 -4.37 13.62
CA SER A 120 5.01 -3.84 14.87
C SER A 120 4.12 -2.62 14.65
N LEU A 121 3.40 -2.59 13.55
CA LEU A 121 2.47 -1.49 13.31
C LEU A 121 1.16 -1.72 14.05
N SER A 122 0.54 -0.65 14.53
CA SER A 122 -0.77 -0.75 15.15
C SER A 122 -1.83 -1.07 14.10
N PRO A 123 -3.04 -1.47 14.51
CA PRO A 123 -4.11 -1.66 13.53
C PRO A 123 -4.39 -0.42 12.70
N ALA A 124 -4.35 0.77 13.31
CA ALA A 124 -4.58 2.01 12.58
C ALA A 124 -3.45 2.30 11.60
N GLU A 125 -2.21 2.08 12.00
CA GLU A 125 -1.07 2.27 11.11
C GLU A 125 -1.08 1.29 9.96
N THR A 126 -1.48 0.05 10.23
CA THR A 126 -1.61 -0.97 9.19
C THR A 126 -2.71 -0.57 8.19
N ALA A 127 -3.85 -0.12 8.71
CA ALA A 127 -4.94 0.33 7.86
C ALA A 127 -4.51 1.51 6.98
N ASP A 128 -3.85 2.50 7.56
CA ASP A 128 -3.38 3.65 6.81
C ASP A 128 -2.43 3.25 5.70
N LEU A 129 -1.50 2.37 6.00
CA LEU A 129 -0.48 1.99 5.02
C LEU A 129 -1.08 1.18 3.87
N MET A 130 -1.98 0.28 4.17
CA MET A 130 -2.59 -0.59 3.16
C MET A 130 -3.80 0.05 2.48
N GLY A 131 -4.28 1.18 2.99
CA GLY A 131 -5.47 1.80 2.44
C GLY A 131 -6.74 1.04 2.79
N LEU A 132 -6.76 0.43 3.97
CA LEU A 132 -7.92 -0.32 4.47
C LEU A 132 -8.56 0.43 5.61
N GLU A 133 -9.76 0.00 5.97
CA GLU A 133 -10.38 0.48 7.20
C GLU A 133 -9.94 -0.43 8.34
N VAL A 134 -9.91 0.10 9.56
CA VAL A 134 -9.48 -0.70 10.70
C VAL A 134 -10.29 -2.00 10.85
N PRO A 135 -11.61 -2.00 10.69
CA PRO A 135 -12.34 -3.28 10.74
C PRO A 135 -11.88 -4.29 9.69
N GLU A 136 -11.46 -3.83 8.52
CA GLU A 136 -10.93 -4.73 7.50
C GLU A 136 -9.62 -5.38 7.96
N VAL A 137 -8.78 -4.61 8.65
CA VAL A 137 -7.55 -5.15 9.22
C VAL A 137 -7.87 -6.22 10.26
N THR A 138 -8.86 -5.95 11.10
CA THR A 138 -9.28 -6.91 12.13
C THR A 138 -9.80 -8.21 11.50
N VAL A 139 -10.60 -8.10 10.46
CA VAL A 139 -11.13 -9.27 9.77
C VAL A 139 -10.00 -10.07 9.12
N ALA A 140 -9.07 -9.39 8.45
CA ALA A 140 -7.95 -10.06 7.79
C ALA A 140 -7.08 -10.78 8.82
N LEU A 141 -6.84 -10.14 9.96
CA LEU A 141 -6.03 -10.74 11.01
C LEU A 141 -6.71 -12.00 11.56
N ARG A 142 -8.00 -11.94 11.77
CA ARG A 142 -8.75 -13.09 12.27
C ARG A 142 -8.73 -14.24 11.27
N LYS A 143 -8.92 -13.94 9.99
CA LYS A 143 -8.86 -14.95 8.96
C LYS A 143 -7.49 -15.59 8.90
N GLY A 144 -6.45 -14.78 9.01
CA GLY A 144 -5.09 -15.29 8.98
C GLY A 144 -4.80 -16.18 10.19
N MET A 145 -5.27 -15.79 11.37
CA MET A 145 -5.09 -16.61 12.55
C MET A 145 -5.78 -17.96 12.40
N THR A 146 -6.99 -17.96 11.86
CA THR A 146 -7.71 -19.20 11.65
C THR A 146 -6.96 -20.10 10.65
N ALA A 147 -6.40 -19.49 9.59
CA ALA A 147 -5.67 -20.27 8.60
C ALA A 147 -4.39 -20.88 9.17
N VAL A 148 -3.72 -20.17 10.07
CA VAL A 148 -2.48 -20.66 10.65
C VAL A 148 -2.73 -21.67 11.77
N LEU A 149 -3.69 -21.36 12.65
CA LEU A 149 -3.93 -22.20 13.82
C LEU A 149 -4.94 -23.32 13.56
N GLY A 150 -5.60 -23.24 12.46
CA GLY A 150 -6.64 -24.21 12.12
C GLY A 150 -7.98 -23.83 12.74
N PRO A 151 -9.05 -24.46 12.27
CA PRO A 151 -10.36 -24.17 12.83
C PRO A 151 -10.41 -24.73 14.24
N SER A 152 -11.00 -24.02 15.15
CA SER A 152 -11.11 -24.51 16.51
C SER A 152 -12.47 -25.12 16.77
#